data_093c9376d7e3e2aaa22a56eaa4cd2b24
#
_entry.id   093c9376d7e3e2aaa22a56eaa4cd2b24
#
_cell.length_a   1.000
_cell.length_b   1.000
_cell.length_c   1.000
_cell.angle_alpha   90.00
_cell.angle_beta   90.00
_cell.angle_gamma   90.00
#
_symmetry.space_group_name_H-M   'P 1'
#
loop_
_entity.id
_entity.type
_entity.pdbx_description
1 polymer ?
#
loop_
_entity_poly.entity_id
_entity_poly.type
_entity_poly.pdbx_seq_one_letter_code
_entity_poly.pdbx_strand_id
1 'polypeptide(L)'
;MDRTVVEACFQGQPDLERTVTGQRTRDANVSQGGSGAGKVIDLSLAGQGNFVAKRGFLIEMVWFLIEAALINNKFNPVSGLRIWLLRRFGARIGTGCRMQHPIRVKAPWNLEVGDNCWFGVNAWIYNQAMIRIGSNVCISQDVFLTTGSHDLAKTMDLRVAPIVIEDGVWITSRCVVQMGVTIGRSSVVTPLSVVHRSLEAEGVYGGNPVRFIKKRFPL
;
A
#
# COMPACT_ATOMS: atom_id res chain seq x y z
N MET A 1 1.92 25.02 -8.57
CA MET A 1 1.95 23.53 -8.51
C MET A 1 1.36 23.07 -9.84
N ASP A 2 2.20 22.48 -10.67
CA ASP A 2 1.87 22.20 -12.09
C ASP A 2 0.83 21.07 -12.16
N ARG A 3 -0.28 21.30 -12.89
CA ARG A 3 -1.36 20.33 -13.11
C ARG A 3 -0.86 19.00 -13.69
N THR A 4 0.20 19.04 -14.47
CA THR A 4 0.85 17.89 -15.11
C THR A 4 1.41 16.87 -14.11
N VAL A 5 1.83 17.32 -12.93
CA VAL A 5 2.43 16.43 -11.90
C VAL A 5 1.35 15.60 -11.18
N VAL A 6 0.16 16.18 -10.98
CA VAL A 6 -0.95 15.48 -10.32
C VAL A 6 -1.57 14.43 -11.24
N GLU A 7 -1.70 14.73 -12.53
CA GLU A 7 -2.21 13.78 -13.52
C GLU A 7 -1.25 12.60 -13.75
N ALA A 8 0.07 12.84 -13.76
CA ALA A 8 1.06 11.78 -13.93
C ALA A 8 1.09 10.76 -12.77
N CYS A 9 0.65 11.12 -11.58
CA CYS A 9 0.57 10.20 -10.44
C CYS A 9 -0.53 9.13 -10.60
N PHE A 10 -1.49 9.32 -11.51
CA PHE A 10 -2.67 8.45 -11.64
C PHE A 10 -2.87 7.84 -13.03
N GLN A 11 -2.03 8.19 -14.02
CA GLN A 11 -2.06 7.62 -15.37
C GLN A 11 -1.32 6.29 -15.48
N GLY A 12 -1.81 5.27 -14.91
CA GLY A 12 -1.19 3.93 -15.00
C GLY A 12 -2.00 2.84 -14.36
N GLN A 13 -3.24 3.14 -14.01
CA GLN A 13 -4.15 2.12 -13.51
C GLN A 13 -4.88 1.48 -14.69
N PRO A 14 -4.89 0.14 -14.81
CA PRO A 14 -5.72 -0.53 -15.79
C PRO A 14 -7.19 -0.19 -15.53
N ASP A 15 -7.93 0.12 -16.59
CA ASP A 15 -9.38 0.28 -16.56
C ASP A 15 -10.03 -0.99 -16.00
N LEU A 16 -10.40 -0.96 -14.74
CA LEU A 16 -11.29 -1.94 -14.11
C LEU A 16 -12.73 -1.58 -14.46
N GLU A 17 -13.02 -1.48 -15.75
CA GLU A 17 -14.38 -1.53 -16.25
C GLU A 17 -14.77 -2.98 -16.52
N ARG A 18 -15.59 -3.50 -15.64
CA ARG A 18 -16.75 -4.41 -15.82
C ARG A 18 -16.92 -5.34 -14.63
N THR A 19 -17.85 -5.03 -13.82
CA THR A 19 -18.96 -5.87 -13.36
C THR A 19 -19.50 -5.34 -12.02
N VAL A 20 -20.40 -4.39 -12.05
CA VAL A 20 -21.38 -4.20 -10.96
C VAL A 20 -22.71 -3.82 -11.58
N THR A 21 -23.56 -4.80 -11.78
CA THR A 21 -25.00 -4.60 -11.94
C THR A 21 -25.58 -4.16 -10.59
N GLY A 22 -26.15 -2.98 -10.55
CA GLY A 22 -27.03 -2.54 -9.47
C GLY A 22 -26.52 -1.39 -8.61
N GLN A 23 -26.09 -0.27 -9.18
CA GLN A 23 -25.95 0.99 -8.45
C GLN A 23 -26.68 2.12 -9.14
N ARG A 24 -27.63 2.70 -8.40
CA ARG A 24 -28.24 3.98 -8.73
C ARG A 24 -27.16 5.01 -9.00
N THR A 25 -27.27 5.70 -10.12
CA THR A 25 -26.43 6.85 -10.50
C THR A 25 -26.41 7.89 -9.39
N ARG A 26 -25.31 7.96 -8.65
CA ARG A 26 -25.00 9.04 -7.70
C ARG A 26 -24.13 10.09 -8.38
N ASP A 27 -24.67 10.78 -9.36
CA ASP A 27 -23.94 11.83 -10.09
C ASP A 27 -23.88 13.19 -9.34
N ALA A 28 -24.13 13.22 -8.03
CA ALA A 28 -24.48 14.45 -7.32
C ALA A 28 -23.53 14.89 -6.20
N ASN A 29 -22.27 14.44 -6.15
CA ASN A 29 -21.36 14.85 -5.08
C ASN A 29 -20.56 16.15 -5.33
N VAL A 30 -20.78 16.84 -6.44
CA VAL A 30 -20.09 18.10 -6.74
C VAL A 30 -21.09 19.23 -6.69
N SER A 31 -21.12 20.00 -5.58
CA SER A 31 -21.89 21.23 -5.52
C SER A 31 -21.25 22.29 -6.42
N GLN A 32 -22.03 22.84 -7.34
CA GLN A 32 -21.66 24.06 -8.07
C GLN A 32 -21.91 25.25 -7.13
N GLY A 33 -20.86 25.76 -6.50
CA GLY A 33 -20.93 27.08 -5.87
C GLY A 33 -21.20 28.17 -6.91
N GLY A 34 -21.95 29.20 -6.50
CA GLY A 34 -22.28 30.35 -7.36
C GLY A 34 -21.07 30.95 -8.04
N SER A 35 -21.28 31.72 -9.10
CA SER A 35 -20.32 32.25 -10.07
C SER A 35 -19.00 32.72 -9.42
N GLY A 36 -17.93 31.93 -9.60
CA GLY A 36 -16.58 32.23 -9.13
C GLY A 36 -16.01 31.27 -8.07
N ALA A 37 -16.80 30.44 -7.39
CA ALA A 37 -16.32 29.42 -6.46
C ALA A 37 -15.94 28.15 -7.21
N GLY A 38 -14.71 27.62 -6.96
CA GLY A 38 -14.27 26.34 -7.51
C GLY A 38 -15.15 25.17 -7.03
N LYS A 39 -15.12 24.06 -7.75
CA LYS A 39 -15.83 22.83 -7.35
C LYS A 39 -15.27 22.28 -6.04
N VAL A 40 -16.15 21.97 -5.08
CA VAL A 40 -15.82 21.34 -3.81
C VAL A 40 -16.56 20.02 -3.68
N ILE A 41 -15.86 18.98 -3.28
CA ILE A 41 -16.46 17.66 -3.03
C ILE A 41 -16.96 17.62 -1.59
N ASP A 42 -18.22 17.25 -1.39
CA ASP A 42 -18.82 17.06 -0.08
C ASP A 42 -18.39 15.70 0.50
N LEU A 43 -17.49 15.72 1.48
CA LEU A 43 -16.96 14.53 2.13
C LEU A 43 -17.98 13.77 2.98
N SER A 44 -19.09 14.41 3.38
CA SER A 44 -20.16 13.74 4.13
C SER A 44 -20.88 12.66 3.31
N LEU A 45 -20.75 12.75 1.98
CA LEU A 45 -21.35 11.84 1.01
C LEU A 45 -20.37 10.75 0.53
N ALA A 46 -19.10 10.81 0.97
CA ALA A 46 -18.08 9.84 0.61
C ALA A 46 -18.44 8.43 1.14
N GLY A 47 -18.36 7.44 0.26
CA GLY A 47 -18.70 6.05 0.56
C GLY A 47 -17.50 5.14 0.70
N GLN A 48 -17.79 3.86 0.95
CA GLN A 48 -16.76 2.82 1.07
C GLN A 48 -16.19 2.36 -0.29
N GLY A 49 -16.73 2.85 -1.40
CA GLY A 49 -16.27 2.51 -2.75
C GLY A 49 -16.22 1.01 -3.00
N ASN A 50 -15.06 0.52 -3.45
CA ASN A 50 -14.83 -0.91 -3.70
C ASN A 50 -14.20 -1.66 -2.50
N PHE A 51 -14.11 -1.04 -1.33
CA PHE A 51 -13.58 -1.70 -0.14
C PHE A 51 -14.60 -2.66 0.45
N VAL A 52 -14.16 -3.90 0.71
CA VAL A 52 -14.93 -4.94 1.39
C VAL A 52 -14.14 -5.44 2.59
N ALA A 53 -14.69 -5.25 3.79
CA ALA A 53 -14.07 -5.76 5.01
C ALA A 53 -14.09 -7.30 5.02
N LYS A 54 -12.92 -7.93 5.13
CA LYS A 54 -12.80 -9.41 5.16
C LYS A 54 -13.01 -10.01 6.54
N ARG A 55 -13.02 -9.21 7.59
CA ARG A 55 -13.20 -9.65 8.99
C ARG A 55 -14.26 -8.79 9.66
N GLY A 56 -14.93 -9.38 10.64
CA GLY A 56 -15.89 -8.65 11.46
C GLY A 56 -15.22 -7.68 12.42
N PHE A 57 -15.96 -6.66 12.84
CA PHE A 57 -15.52 -5.58 13.72
C PHE A 57 -14.77 -6.08 14.99
N LEU A 58 -15.24 -7.15 15.63
CA LEU A 58 -14.58 -7.68 16.85
C LEU A 58 -13.15 -8.16 16.57
N ILE A 59 -12.92 -8.84 15.45
CA ILE A 59 -11.58 -9.32 15.08
C ILE A 59 -10.67 -8.14 14.76
N GLU A 60 -11.19 -7.13 14.07
CA GLU A 60 -10.44 -5.91 13.77
C GLU A 60 -10.08 -5.14 15.05
N MET A 61 -11.00 -5.05 16.02
CA MET A 61 -10.74 -4.41 17.30
C MET A 61 -9.70 -5.15 18.12
N VAL A 62 -9.79 -6.48 18.23
CA VAL A 62 -8.79 -7.30 18.92
C VAL A 62 -7.42 -7.15 18.26
N TRP A 63 -7.38 -7.18 16.92
CA TRP A 63 -6.12 -6.95 16.21
C TRP A 63 -5.55 -5.56 16.47
N PHE A 64 -6.37 -4.51 16.45
CA PHE A 64 -5.94 -3.14 16.76
C PHE A 64 -5.24 -3.05 18.12
N LEU A 65 -5.80 -3.68 19.16
CA LEU A 65 -5.20 -3.69 20.50
C LEU A 65 -3.87 -4.45 20.51
N ILE A 66 -3.80 -5.60 19.85
CA ILE A 66 -2.57 -6.41 19.75
C ILE A 66 -1.50 -5.66 18.94
N GLU A 67 -1.90 -5.05 17.82
CA GLU A 67 -0.99 -4.26 16.99
C GLU A 67 -0.38 -3.13 17.79
N ALA A 68 -1.19 -2.37 18.52
CA ALA A 68 -0.74 -1.25 19.34
C ALA A 68 0.18 -1.71 20.50
N ALA A 69 -0.19 -2.79 21.18
CA ALA A 69 0.53 -3.25 22.38
C ALA A 69 1.80 -4.05 22.07
N LEU A 70 1.82 -4.85 21.00
CA LEU A 70 2.88 -5.85 20.77
C LEU A 70 3.61 -5.69 19.43
N ILE A 71 2.95 -5.24 18.38
CA ILE A 71 3.53 -5.12 17.03
C ILE A 71 4.18 -3.74 16.86
N ASN A 72 3.42 -2.67 17.11
CA ASN A 72 3.86 -1.28 17.06
C ASN A 72 4.44 -0.84 18.42
N ASN A 73 5.22 -1.69 19.06
CA ASN A 73 5.78 -1.42 20.37
C ASN A 73 7.30 -1.32 20.30
N LYS A 74 7.85 -0.19 20.74
CA LYS A 74 9.29 0.10 20.75
C LYS A 74 10.07 -0.80 21.73
N PHE A 75 9.41 -1.31 22.76
CA PHE A 75 10.03 -2.12 23.81
C PHE A 75 9.98 -3.62 23.55
N ASN A 76 9.34 -4.06 22.47
CA ASN A 76 9.31 -5.47 22.10
C ASN A 76 10.37 -5.79 21.03
N PRO A 77 11.55 -6.30 21.35
CA PRO A 77 12.60 -6.58 20.37
C PRO A 77 12.39 -7.91 19.63
N VAL A 78 11.43 -8.75 20.06
CA VAL A 78 11.30 -10.14 19.59
C VAL A 78 10.60 -10.21 18.24
N SER A 79 11.37 -10.32 17.15
CA SER A 79 10.83 -10.47 15.77
C SER A 79 9.94 -11.70 15.62
N GLY A 80 10.33 -12.84 16.21
CA GLY A 80 9.57 -14.08 16.15
C GLY A 80 8.15 -13.97 16.72
N LEU A 81 7.97 -13.24 17.83
CA LEU A 81 6.65 -13.00 18.42
C LEU A 81 5.75 -12.21 17.47
N ARG A 82 6.29 -11.16 16.81
CA ARG A 82 5.53 -10.39 15.82
C ARG A 82 5.07 -11.26 14.67
N ILE A 83 5.97 -12.05 14.10
CA ILE A 83 5.66 -12.96 12.99
C ILE A 83 4.61 -14.00 13.41
N TRP A 84 4.75 -14.56 14.61
CA TRP A 84 3.79 -15.54 15.14
C TRP A 84 2.39 -14.91 15.30
N LEU A 85 2.30 -13.71 15.89
CA LEU A 85 1.03 -12.98 16.02
C LEU A 85 0.40 -12.67 14.65
N LEU A 86 1.18 -12.16 13.71
CA LEU A 86 0.69 -11.89 12.36
C LEU A 86 0.12 -13.14 11.69
N ARG A 87 0.83 -14.28 11.78
CA ARG A 87 0.35 -15.58 11.27
C ARG A 87 -0.93 -16.02 11.97
N ARG A 88 -1.03 -15.85 13.30
CA ARG A 88 -2.22 -16.21 14.08
C ARG A 88 -3.46 -15.42 13.66
N PHE A 89 -3.26 -14.20 13.17
CA PHE A 89 -4.33 -13.34 12.64
C PHE A 89 -4.49 -13.42 11.12
N GLY A 90 -3.91 -14.42 10.47
CA GLY A 90 -4.18 -14.78 9.08
C GLY A 90 -3.17 -14.31 8.05
N ALA A 91 -2.04 -13.71 8.46
CA ALA A 91 -0.94 -13.46 7.55
C ALA A 91 -0.26 -14.77 7.14
N ARG A 92 0.12 -14.89 5.87
CA ARG A 92 1.00 -15.96 5.39
C ARG A 92 2.41 -15.41 5.30
N ILE A 93 3.31 -15.89 6.13
CA ILE A 93 4.69 -15.41 6.16
C ILE A 93 5.60 -16.63 6.12
N GLY A 94 6.53 -16.65 5.20
CA GLY A 94 7.51 -17.73 5.03
C GLY A 94 8.55 -17.81 6.16
N THR A 95 9.56 -18.61 5.96
CA THR A 95 10.66 -18.84 6.91
C THR A 95 11.77 -17.79 6.77
N GLY A 96 12.66 -17.67 7.76
CA GLY A 96 13.82 -16.78 7.70
C GLY A 96 13.51 -15.28 7.71
N CYS A 97 12.24 -14.87 7.87
CA CYS A 97 11.86 -13.47 7.88
C CYS A 97 12.25 -12.76 9.18
N ARG A 98 12.59 -11.48 9.09
CA ARG A 98 12.93 -10.60 10.21
C ARG A 98 12.12 -9.31 10.14
N MET A 99 11.49 -8.96 11.25
CA MET A 99 10.71 -7.72 11.38
C MET A 99 11.28 -6.89 12.52
N GLN A 100 11.84 -5.74 12.21
CA GLN A 100 12.31 -4.78 13.21
C GLN A 100 11.11 -4.16 13.97
N HIS A 101 11.38 -3.44 15.05
CA HIS A 101 10.37 -2.82 15.89
C HIS A 101 10.61 -1.31 16.04
N PRO A 102 9.55 -0.52 16.11
CA PRO A 102 8.16 -0.87 15.83
C PRO A 102 7.90 -1.10 14.34
N ILE A 103 6.83 -1.82 14.02
CA ILE A 103 6.28 -1.97 12.66
C ILE A 103 4.76 -1.91 12.76
N ARG A 104 4.08 -1.50 11.71
CA ARG A 104 2.63 -1.36 11.67
C ARG A 104 2.03 -2.20 10.55
N VAL A 105 1.01 -3.00 10.87
CA VAL A 105 0.29 -3.84 9.91
C VAL A 105 -1.21 -3.72 10.16
N LYS A 106 -1.95 -3.06 9.25
CA LYS A 106 -3.37 -2.80 9.43
C LYS A 106 -4.21 -4.08 9.45
N ALA A 107 -3.98 -5.01 8.51
CA ALA A 107 -4.81 -6.18 8.29
C ALA A 107 -3.95 -7.43 7.99
N PRO A 108 -3.57 -8.22 8.99
CA PRO A 108 -2.74 -9.42 8.77
C PRO A 108 -3.32 -10.39 7.75
N TRP A 109 -4.64 -10.55 7.72
CA TRP A 109 -5.36 -11.41 6.76
C TRP A 109 -5.27 -10.96 5.29
N ASN A 110 -4.71 -9.77 5.04
CA ASN A 110 -4.40 -9.24 3.72
C ASN A 110 -2.90 -9.15 3.47
N LEU A 111 -2.08 -10.03 4.08
CA LEU A 111 -0.63 -10.02 3.93
C LEU A 111 -0.10 -11.41 3.61
N GLU A 112 0.63 -11.51 2.51
CA GLU A 112 1.40 -12.68 2.11
C GLU A 112 2.87 -12.27 1.93
N VAL A 113 3.79 -13.01 2.53
CA VAL A 113 5.24 -12.77 2.50
C VAL A 113 5.95 -14.08 2.26
N GLY A 114 6.85 -14.13 1.31
CA GLY A 114 7.72 -15.28 1.05
C GLY A 114 8.80 -15.46 2.11
N ASP A 115 9.84 -16.20 1.74
CA ASP A 115 10.95 -16.53 2.64
C ASP A 115 12.02 -15.44 2.70
N ASN A 116 12.79 -15.39 3.79
CA ASN A 116 13.99 -14.57 3.97
C ASN A 116 13.77 -13.06 3.76
N CYS A 117 12.59 -12.54 4.10
CA CYS A 117 12.27 -11.13 3.95
C CYS A 117 12.64 -10.31 5.20
N TRP A 118 13.11 -9.09 4.97
CA TRP A 118 13.49 -8.17 6.03
C TRP A 118 12.60 -6.92 6.02
N PHE A 119 12.13 -6.54 7.22
CA PHE A 119 11.34 -5.33 7.42
C PHE A 119 12.03 -4.41 8.42
N GLY A 120 12.33 -3.20 7.98
CA GLY A 120 12.97 -2.16 8.78
C GLY A 120 12.04 -1.52 9.80
N VAL A 121 12.65 -0.78 10.69
CA VAL A 121 11.96 0.01 11.73
C VAL A 121 10.94 0.96 11.09
N ASN A 122 9.77 1.11 11.72
CA ASN A 122 8.68 1.97 11.28
C ASN A 122 8.07 1.61 9.90
N ALA A 123 8.40 0.47 9.32
CA ALA A 123 7.70 0.03 8.12
C ALA A 123 6.19 -0.03 8.38
N TRP A 124 5.40 0.63 7.54
CA TRP A 124 3.95 0.71 7.68
C TRP A 124 3.25 0.04 6.50
N ILE A 125 2.59 -1.08 6.80
CA ILE A 125 1.83 -1.89 5.85
C ILE A 125 0.34 -1.56 6.03
N TYR A 126 -0.15 -0.59 5.25
CA TYR A 126 -1.54 -0.13 5.29
C TYR A 126 -2.37 -0.88 4.24
N ASN A 127 -2.63 -2.15 4.53
CA ASN A 127 -3.13 -3.15 3.58
C ASN A 127 -4.64 -3.41 3.71
N GLN A 128 -5.45 -2.46 3.29
CA GLN A 128 -6.90 -2.63 3.14
C GLN A 128 -7.25 -3.66 2.06
N ALA A 129 -6.47 -3.73 0.98
CA ALA A 129 -6.44 -4.83 0.02
C ALA A 129 -5.20 -5.71 0.22
N MET A 130 -5.09 -6.80 -0.54
CA MET A 130 -3.97 -7.75 -0.45
C MET A 130 -2.64 -7.09 -0.80
N ILE A 131 -1.63 -7.35 0.04
CA ILE A 131 -0.22 -7.12 -0.30
C ILE A 131 0.46 -8.48 -0.39
N ARG A 132 1.06 -8.77 -1.54
CA ARG A 132 1.91 -9.95 -1.77
C ARG A 132 3.35 -9.53 -1.91
N ILE A 133 4.20 -10.13 -1.11
CA ILE A 133 5.65 -9.89 -1.07
C ILE A 133 6.32 -11.23 -1.33
N GLY A 134 7.13 -11.32 -2.37
CA GLY A 134 7.89 -12.50 -2.71
C GLY A 134 8.99 -12.83 -1.70
N SER A 135 9.90 -13.68 -2.07
CA SER A 135 11.04 -14.11 -1.24
C SER A 135 12.25 -13.19 -1.41
N ASN A 136 13.13 -13.12 -0.39
CA ASN A 136 14.36 -12.33 -0.40
C ASN A 136 14.13 -10.83 -0.63
N VAL A 137 12.99 -10.31 -0.15
CA VAL A 137 12.63 -8.91 -0.27
C VAL A 137 13.10 -8.13 0.96
N CYS A 138 13.66 -6.94 0.72
CA CYS A 138 14.00 -6.01 1.78
C CYS A 138 13.12 -4.76 1.72
N ILE A 139 12.33 -4.56 2.75
CA ILE A 139 11.56 -3.34 3.02
C ILE A 139 12.32 -2.56 4.08
N SER A 140 12.93 -1.45 3.72
CA SER A 140 13.75 -0.67 4.65
C SER A 140 12.91 0.18 5.61
N GLN A 141 13.60 1.04 6.37
CA GLN A 141 13.00 1.87 7.42
C GLN A 141 12.03 2.91 6.85
N ASP A 142 10.96 3.17 7.60
CA ASP A 142 9.96 4.20 7.29
C ASP A 142 9.28 4.03 5.90
N VAL A 143 9.32 2.83 5.31
CA VAL A 143 8.61 2.53 4.07
C VAL A 143 7.12 2.46 4.35
N PHE A 144 6.34 3.12 3.51
CA PHE A 144 4.88 3.11 3.56
C PHE A 144 4.30 2.37 2.34
N LEU A 145 3.65 1.24 2.58
CA LEU A 145 2.89 0.49 1.57
C LEU A 145 1.40 0.77 1.79
N THR A 146 0.73 1.39 0.84
CA THR A 146 -0.70 1.69 0.95
C THR A 146 -1.49 1.12 -0.22
N THR A 147 -2.48 0.28 0.10
CA THR A 147 -3.40 -0.30 -0.89
C THR A 147 -4.69 0.51 -1.03
N GLY A 148 -4.81 1.64 -0.35
CA GLY A 148 -5.99 2.49 -0.37
C GLY A 148 -5.70 3.90 -0.85
N SER A 149 -6.68 4.48 -1.53
CA SER A 149 -6.77 5.88 -1.94
C SER A 149 -8.24 6.27 -2.06
N HIS A 150 -8.53 7.42 -2.61
CA HIS A 150 -9.90 7.91 -2.80
C HIS A 150 -10.14 8.33 -4.25
N ASP A 151 -11.42 8.39 -4.66
CA ASP A 151 -11.79 8.99 -5.93
C ASP A 151 -11.52 10.51 -5.87
N LEU A 152 -10.58 10.97 -6.66
CA LEU A 152 -10.12 12.36 -6.61
C LEU A 152 -11.06 13.35 -7.32
N ALA A 153 -11.90 12.87 -8.22
CA ALA A 153 -12.59 13.72 -9.17
C ALA A 153 -14.07 13.91 -8.87
N LYS A 154 -14.71 12.92 -8.22
CA LYS A 154 -16.18 12.87 -8.13
C LYS A 154 -16.70 12.76 -6.70
N THR A 155 -16.38 11.67 -6.00
CA THR A 155 -17.10 11.28 -4.79
C THR A 155 -16.24 11.17 -3.55
N MET A 156 -14.92 11.15 -3.68
CA MET A 156 -14.00 10.77 -2.60
C MET A 156 -14.28 9.39 -1.98
N ASP A 157 -14.98 8.53 -2.70
CA ASP A 157 -15.17 7.14 -2.28
C ASP A 157 -13.82 6.44 -2.14
N LEU A 158 -13.75 5.53 -1.16
CA LEU A 158 -12.54 4.74 -0.94
C LEU A 158 -12.29 3.81 -2.14
N ARG A 159 -11.08 3.86 -2.67
CA ARG A 159 -10.58 2.95 -3.70
C ARG A 159 -9.46 2.10 -3.13
N VAL A 160 -9.52 0.80 -3.36
CA VAL A 160 -8.48 -0.13 -2.93
C VAL A 160 -8.04 -1.02 -4.09
N ALA A 161 -6.72 -1.25 -4.18
CA ALA A 161 -6.15 -2.18 -5.14
C ALA A 161 -4.93 -2.88 -4.51
N PRO A 162 -4.64 -4.15 -4.89
CA PRO A 162 -3.53 -4.91 -4.33
C PRO A 162 -2.17 -4.33 -4.72
N ILE A 163 -1.15 -4.63 -3.90
CA ILE A 163 0.26 -4.41 -4.23
C ILE A 163 0.94 -5.77 -4.37
N VAL A 164 1.78 -5.91 -5.38
CA VAL A 164 2.63 -7.07 -5.60
C VAL A 164 4.09 -6.63 -5.62
N ILE A 165 4.92 -7.24 -4.77
CA ILE A 165 6.36 -7.03 -4.72
C ILE A 165 7.00 -8.38 -5.01
N GLU A 166 7.66 -8.50 -6.16
CA GLU A 166 8.25 -9.77 -6.57
C GLU A 166 9.56 -10.08 -5.83
N ASP A 167 10.14 -11.27 -6.09
CA ASP A 167 11.32 -11.75 -5.40
C ASP A 167 12.54 -10.83 -5.55
N GLY A 168 13.36 -10.74 -4.51
CA GLY A 168 14.63 -10.02 -4.52
C GLY A 168 14.53 -8.51 -4.63
N VAL A 169 13.36 -7.93 -4.52
CA VAL A 169 13.14 -6.48 -4.53
C VAL A 169 13.72 -5.83 -3.28
N TRP A 170 14.35 -4.69 -3.44
CA TRP A 170 14.76 -3.84 -2.34
C TRP A 170 14.10 -2.47 -2.42
N ILE A 171 13.19 -2.19 -1.48
CA ILE A 171 12.60 -0.87 -1.29
C ILE A 171 13.37 -0.19 -0.16
N THR A 172 14.13 0.84 -0.51
CA THR A 172 14.98 1.55 0.44
C THR A 172 14.16 2.52 1.31
N SER A 173 14.82 3.22 2.21
CA SER A 173 14.16 3.96 3.28
C SER A 173 13.26 5.10 2.80
N ARG A 174 12.15 5.32 3.54
CA ARG A 174 11.19 6.42 3.35
C ARG A 174 10.53 6.44 1.97
N CYS A 175 10.39 5.29 1.33
CA CYS A 175 9.64 5.17 0.10
C CYS A 175 8.15 5.02 0.37
N VAL A 176 7.34 5.51 -0.55
CA VAL A 176 5.88 5.28 -0.58
C VAL A 176 5.55 4.41 -1.77
N VAL A 177 4.83 3.31 -1.56
CA VAL A 177 4.27 2.46 -2.63
C VAL A 177 2.76 2.57 -2.61
N GLN A 178 2.20 3.03 -3.70
CA GLN A 178 0.76 3.24 -3.84
C GLN A 178 0.05 1.98 -4.31
N MET A 179 -1.26 1.97 -4.16
CA MET A 179 -2.14 0.87 -4.55
C MET A 179 -2.04 0.51 -6.05
N GLY A 180 -2.32 -0.75 -6.39
CA GLY A 180 -2.38 -1.23 -7.77
C GLY A 180 -1.03 -1.43 -8.44
N VAL A 181 0.07 -1.35 -7.69
CA VAL A 181 1.43 -1.42 -8.22
C VAL A 181 1.99 -2.84 -8.13
N THR A 182 2.67 -3.27 -9.19
CA THR A 182 3.58 -4.41 -9.19
C THR A 182 5.01 -3.92 -9.31
N ILE A 183 5.89 -4.32 -8.38
CA ILE A 183 7.33 -4.06 -8.46
C ILE A 183 8.01 -5.35 -8.92
N GLY A 184 8.55 -5.31 -10.14
CA GLY A 184 9.16 -6.47 -10.79
C GLY A 184 10.42 -6.96 -10.07
N ARG A 185 10.69 -8.26 -10.23
CA ARG A 185 11.76 -9.01 -9.57
C ARG A 185 13.10 -8.28 -9.59
N SER A 186 13.82 -8.41 -8.49
CA SER A 186 15.17 -7.85 -8.34
C SER A 186 15.29 -6.35 -8.60
N SER A 187 14.21 -5.60 -8.55
CA SER A 187 14.26 -4.14 -8.65
C SER A 187 14.70 -3.47 -7.36
N VAL A 188 15.28 -2.29 -7.47
CA VAL A 188 15.65 -1.43 -6.35
C VAL A 188 14.92 -0.09 -6.47
N VAL A 189 14.30 0.34 -5.38
CA VAL A 189 13.69 1.67 -5.27
C VAL A 189 14.56 2.51 -4.34
N THR A 190 15.14 3.61 -4.86
CA THR A 190 16.04 4.49 -4.10
C THR A 190 15.29 5.30 -3.04
N PRO A 191 15.98 5.82 -2.01
CA PRO A 191 15.32 6.50 -0.89
C PRO A 191 14.42 7.67 -1.32
N LEU A 192 13.38 7.94 -0.52
CA LEU A 192 12.44 9.06 -0.69
C LEU A 192 11.63 9.01 -2.00
N SER A 193 11.48 7.84 -2.59
CA SER A 193 10.75 7.67 -3.86
C SER A 193 9.27 7.38 -3.64
N VAL A 194 8.44 7.82 -4.60
CA VAL A 194 7.01 7.52 -4.64
C VAL A 194 6.70 6.64 -5.85
N VAL A 195 6.39 5.36 -5.58
CA VAL A 195 6.04 4.37 -6.59
C VAL A 195 4.53 4.43 -6.81
N HIS A 196 4.13 5.06 -7.91
CA HIS A 196 2.74 5.29 -8.30
C HIS A 196 2.30 4.47 -9.52
N ARG A 197 3.22 3.71 -10.11
CA ARG A 197 3.00 2.81 -11.25
C ARG A 197 3.86 1.56 -11.12
N SER A 198 3.52 0.51 -11.84
CA SER A 198 4.31 -0.71 -11.86
C SER A 198 5.70 -0.49 -12.44
N LEU A 199 6.67 -1.23 -11.90
CA LEU A 199 8.09 -1.17 -12.26
C LEU A 199 8.51 -2.50 -12.87
N GLU A 200 9.27 -2.44 -13.97
CA GLU A 200 9.85 -3.62 -14.59
C GLU A 200 10.95 -4.24 -13.72
N ALA A 201 11.23 -5.51 -13.96
CA ALA A 201 12.25 -6.26 -13.23
C ALA A 201 13.68 -5.70 -13.46
N GLU A 202 14.57 -5.96 -12.51
CA GLU A 202 16.00 -5.71 -12.59
C GLU A 202 16.39 -4.24 -12.83
N GLY A 203 15.49 -3.32 -12.53
CA GLY A 203 15.72 -1.89 -12.63
C GLY A 203 16.08 -1.25 -11.29
N VAL A 204 16.81 -0.15 -11.34
CA VAL A 204 16.98 0.82 -10.26
C VAL A 204 16.08 2.00 -10.59
N TYR A 205 15.18 2.33 -9.68
CA TYR A 205 14.19 3.38 -9.85
C TYR A 205 14.26 4.39 -8.72
N GLY A 206 13.88 5.64 -8.98
CA GLY A 206 13.91 6.66 -7.93
C GLY A 206 13.15 7.93 -8.28
N GLY A 207 12.91 8.72 -7.24
CA GLY A 207 12.28 10.03 -7.34
C GLY A 207 10.79 10.07 -7.04
N ASN A 208 10.23 11.28 -7.07
CA ASN A 208 8.81 11.57 -6.95
C ASN A 208 8.40 12.55 -8.08
N PRO A 209 7.68 12.08 -9.10
CA PRO A 209 7.26 10.70 -9.37
C PRO A 209 8.43 9.77 -9.72
N VAL A 210 8.25 8.45 -9.46
CA VAL A 210 9.30 7.44 -9.71
C VAL A 210 9.67 7.36 -11.20
N ARG A 211 10.99 7.25 -11.47
CA ARG A 211 11.53 7.07 -12.82
C ARG A 211 12.61 5.99 -12.82
N PHE A 212 12.82 5.36 -13.98
CA PHE A 212 13.93 4.46 -14.20
C PHE A 212 15.26 5.24 -14.20
N ILE A 213 16.26 4.72 -13.51
CA ILE A 213 17.60 5.32 -13.42
C ILE A 213 18.60 4.48 -14.24
N LYS A 214 18.67 3.17 -13.96
CA LYS A 214 19.59 2.24 -14.63
C LYS A 214 19.17 0.78 -14.41
N LYS A 215 19.78 -0.14 -15.11
CA LYS A 215 19.69 -1.57 -14.76
C LYS A 215 20.41 -1.84 -13.45
N ARG A 216 19.90 -2.76 -12.64
CA ARG A 216 20.51 -3.18 -11.37
C ARG A 216 21.78 -3.99 -11.60
N PHE A 217 21.73 -4.89 -12.56
CA PHE A 217 22.83 -5.73 -12.96
C PHE A 217 23.30 -5.29 -14.35
N PRO A 218 24.39 -4.55 -14.47
CA PRO A 218 24.99 -4.26 -15.77
C PRO A 218 25.53 -5.56 -16.38
N LEU A 219 25.44 -5.65 -17.72
CA LEU A 219 26.05 -6.74 -18.48
C LEU A 219 27.55 -6.64 -18.39
#